data_52dcf52251c656506269f3b9f8b5abf2
#
_entry.id   52dcf52251c656506269f3b9f8b5abf2
#
_cell.length_a   1.000
_cell.length_b   1.000
_cell.length_c   1.000
_cell.angle_alpha   90.00
_cell.angle_beta   90.00
_cell.angle_gamma   90.00
#
_symmetry.space_group_name_H-M   'P 1'
#
loop_
_entity.id
_entity.type
_entity.pdbx_description
1 polymer ?
#
loop_
_entity_poly.entity_id
_entity_poly.type
_entity_poly.pdbx_seq_one_letter_code
_entity_poly.pdbx_strand_id
1 'polypeptide(L)'
;DCDRSSGSAANSVRPTRNKIIFWDNFQVKVHSGRIQKVQAKLTGLFISDLHLFSQRSIGQAYWNQNKELVSAAKVVVLGGDIFDIRWSQLGSLDATIRAANEWVETAIALNPTANWVYLLGNHDCHPRITTMLESLAARHGNFAWSSTVWRIGGSVFLHGDVLDGERHIGGLHAYRKAFHEDRQKGRIENLLYSAVIQTRLHDLIPRLRHTQKKTCQRLIHYLERQGEGFLDNIDSIYFGHTHVPMYDFQYDRFHFYNAGSGIRHLKLIPATFEIR
;
A
#
# COMPACT_ATOMS: atom_id res chain seq x y z
N ASP A 1 39.58 47.07 11.58
CA ASP A 1 40.18 45.74 11.75
C ASP A 1 39.27 44.81 12.52
N CYS A 2 38.93 43.83 11.86
CA CYS A 2 38.46 42.51 12.27
C CYS A 2 37.08 42.11 11.73
N ASP A 3 37.16 41.55 10.55
CA ASP A 3 36.29 40.60 9.92
C ASP A 3 35.87 39.45 10.85
N ARG A 4 34.60 39.12 10.93
CA ARG A 4 34.08 37.76 11.20
C ARG A 4 32.80 37.51 10.44
N SER A 5 32.93 36.96 9.26
CA SER A 5 31.92 36.27 8.52
C SER A 5 31.55 34.96 9.24
N SER A 6 30.33 34.82 9.73
CA SER A 6 29.77 33.55 10.14
C SER A 6 28.84 33.06 9.04
N GLY A 7 29.35 32.18 8.19
CA GLY A 7 28.63 31.46 7.20
C GLY A 7 27.73 30.38 7.85
N SER A 8 26.44 30.56 7.76
CA SER A 8 25.44 29.54 8.06
C SER A 8 25.44 28.50 6.94
N ALA A 9 25.96 27.32 7.21
CA ALA A 9 25.85 26.16 6.33
C ALA A 9 24.41 25.66 6.35
N ALA A 10 23.66 25.97 5.31
CA ALA A 10 22.39 25.33 5.05
C ALA A 10 22.62 23.86 4.66
N ASN A 11 22.31 22.94 5.57
CA ASN A 11 22.27 21.51 5.29
C ASN A 11 21.13 21.24 4.28
N SER A 12 21.47 21.19 3.01
CA SER A 12 20.61 20.68 1.96
C SER A 12 20.50 19.17 2.10
N VAL A 13 19.45 18.71 2.75
CA VAL A 13 19.04 17.30 2.70
C VAL A 13 18.66 16.99 1.26
N ARG A 14 19.55 16.34 0.52
CA ARG A 14 19.24 15.80 -0.80
C ARG A 14 18.15 14.74 -0.65
N PRO A 15 17.10 14.77 -1.48
CA PRO A 15 16.12 13.70 -1.48
C PRO A 15 16.84 12.40 -1.86
N THR A 16 16.74 11.40 -0.99
CA THR A 16 17.18 10.03 -1.28
C THR A 16 16.49 9.57 -2.56
N ARG A 17 17.27 9.34 -3.62
CA ARG A 17 16.80 8.70 -4.84
C ARG A 17 16.19 7.37 -4.44
N ASN A 18 14.88 7.22 -4.66
CA ASN A 18 14.19 5.94 -4.58
C ASN A 18 14.94 4.95 -5.49
N LYS A 19 15.70 4.04 -4.89
CA LYS A 19 16.27 2.91 -5.61
C LYS A 19 15.08 2.01 -5.95
N ILE A 20 14.67 2.02 -7.21
CA ILE A 20 13.82 0.98 -7.75
C ILE A 20 14.67 -0.28 -7.73
N ILE A 21 14.41 -1.17 -6.79
CA ILE A 21 15.09 -2.46 -6.71
C ILE A 21 14.36 -3.38 -7.70
N PHE A 22 14.99 -3.64 -8.85
CA PHE A 22 14.56 -4.68 -9.77
C PHE A 22 15.02 -6.03 -9.22
N TRP A 23 14.08 -6.94 -9.01
CA TRP A 23 14.37 -8.33 -8.71
C TRP A 23 14.55 -9.10 -10.02
N ASP A 24 15.69 -8.88 -10.73
CA ASP A 24 16.01 -9.55 -12.00
C ASP A 24 16.59 -10.95 -11.83
N ASN A 25 16.75 -11.46 -10.60
CA ASN A 25 17.42 -12.73 -10.34
C ASN A 25 16.51 -13.81 -9.76
N PHE A 26 15.47 -14.21 -10.48
CA PHE A 26 14.82 -15.49 -10.23
C PHE A 26 15.40 -16.54 -11.18
N GLN A 27 16.55 -17.12 -10.84
CA GLN A 27 17.02 -18.34 -11.51
C GLN A 27 16.39 -19.56 -10.84
N VAL A 28 15.38 -20.13 -11.49
CA VAL A 28 14.87 -21.46 -11.15
C VAL A 28 15.84 -22.48 -11.72
N LYS A 29 16.56 -23.22 -10.87
CA LYS A 29 17.32 -24.41 -11.31
C LYS A 29 16.34 -25.51 -11.68
N VAL A 30 16.18 -25.74 -12.99
CA VAL A 30 15.43 -26.85 -13.53
C VAL A 30 16.34 -28.09 -13.53
N HIS A 31 16.00 -29.10 -12.70
CA HIS A 31 16.55 -30.44 -12.85
C HIS A 31 15.65 -31.23 -13.80
N SER A 32 16.26 -31.78 -14.84
CA SER A 32 15.62 -32.60 -15.88
C SER A 32 15.07 -33.90 -15.30
N GLY A 33 13.75 -34.05 -15.32
CA GLY A 33 13.04 -35.29 -15.05
C GLY A 33 11.62 -35.19 -15.60
N ARG A 34 11.31 -35.98 -16.62
CA ARG A 34 10.00 -36.07 -17.30
C ARG A 34 8.87 -36.36 -16.32
N ILE A 35 8.14 -35.32 -15.92
CA ILE A 35 6.78 -35.42 -15.41
C ILE A 35 6.07 -34.21 -16.02
N GLN A 36 4.97 -34.43 -16.73
CA GLN A 36 4.04 -33.33 -17.06
C GLN A 36 3.46 -32.79 -15.75
N LYS A 37 4.19 -31.88 -15.10
CA LYS A 37 3.67 -31.05 -14.03
C LYS A 37 2.92 -29.92 -14.73
N VAL A 38 1.61 -29.89 -14.54
CA VAL A 38 0.88 -28.62 -14.59
C VAL A 38 1.74 -27.64 -13.78
N GLN A 39 2.40 -26.71 -14.47
CA GLN A 39 3.18 -25.66 -13.82
C GLN A 39 2.21 -24.92 -12.93
N ALA A 40 2.28 -25.12 -11.62
CA ALA A 40 1.53 -24.33 -10.66
C ALA A 40 1.97 -22.88 -10.89
N LYS A 41 1.07 -22.06 -11.47
CA LYS A 41 1.34 -20.65 -11.70
C LYS A 41 1.73 -20.02 -10.38
N LEU A 42 2.88 -19.34 -10.35
CA LEU A 42 3.31 -18.61 -9.16
C LEU A 42 2.28 -17.50 -8.89
N THR A 43 1.61 -17.59 -7.77
CA THR A 43 0.51 -16.67 -7.45
C THR A 43 0.97 -15.66 -6.42
N GLY A 44 0.76 -14.38 -6.72
CA GLY A 44 0.89 -13.30 -5.76
C GLY A 44 -0.47 -12.89 -5.21
N LEU A 45 -0.47 -12.19 -4.07
CA LEU A 45 -1.65 -11.69 -3.38
C LEU A 45 -1.49 -10.20 -3.11
N PHE A 46 -2.48 -9.41 -3.51
CA PHE A 46 -2.58 -7.98 -3.20
C PHE A 46 -3.70 -7.73 -2.21
N ILE A 47 -3.38 -7.07 -1.10
CA ILE A 47 -4.31 -6.66 -0.04
C ILE A 47 -4.01 -5.21 0.32
N SER A 48 -5.02 -4.34 0.36
CA SER A 48 -4.90 -2.94 0.78
C SER A 48 -6.05 -2.53 1.71
N ASP A 49 -5.97 -1.35 2.27
CA ASP A 49 -7.06 -0.67 2.97
C ASP A 49 -7.70 -1.50 4.10
N LEU A 50 -6.88 -2.23 4.87
CA LEU A 50 -7.36 -2.96 6.05
C LEU A 50 -7.78 -2.02 7.18
N HIS A 51 -7.18 -0.83 7.28
CA HIS A 51 -7.42 0.18 8.30
C HIS A 51 -7.42 -0.38 9.73
N LEU A 52 -6.46 -1.26 10.02
CA LEU A 52 -6.31 -1.90 11.33
C LEU A 52 -6.17 -0.84 12.42
N PHE A 53 -6.59 -1.22 13.62
CA PHE A 53 -6.63 -0.41 14.84
C PHE A 53 -7.72 0.66 14.88
N SER A 54 -8.41 0.92 13.78
CA SER A 54 -9.57 1.80 13.75
C SER A 54 -10.84 1.07 14.23
N GLN A 55 -11.68 1.74 15.00
CA GLN A 55 -12.99 1.22 15.46
C GLN A 55 -13.90 0.77 14.30
N ARG A 56 -13.69 1.35 13.14
CA ARG A 56 -14.52 1.11 11.95
C ARG A 56 -14.07 -0.08 11.13
N SER A 57 -12.88 -0.59 11.42
CA SER A 57 -12.29 -1.66 10.64
C SER A 57 -12.81 -3.02 11.05
N ILE A 58 -13.06 -3.85 10.06
CA ILE A 58 -13.18 -5.31 10.14
C ILE A 58 -11.98 -6.00 9.47
N GLY A 59 -10.95 -5.23 9.16
CA GLY A 59 -9.75 -5.69 8.44
C GLY A 59 -9.05 -6.85 9.11
N GLN A 60 -9.03 -6.91 10.46
CA GLN A 60 -8.43 -8.04 11.18
C GLN A 60 -9.24 -9.34 10.99
N ALA A 61 -10.56 -9.28 11.01
CA ALA A 61 -11.41 -10.45 10.72
C ALA A 61 -11.21 -10.92 9.27
N TYR A 62 -11.14 -9.96 8.34
CA TYR A 62 -10.86 -10.25 6.95
C TYR A 62 -9.48 -10.88 6.74
N TRP A 63 -8.43 -10.36 7.37
CA TRP A 63 -7.10 -10.96 7.36
C TRP A 63 -7.13 -12.40 7.83
N ASN A 64 -7.80 -12.65 8.96
CA ASN A 64 -7.91 -14.00 9.54
C ASN A 64 -8.62 -14.99 8.61
N GLN A 65 -9.65 -14.55 7.87
CA GLN A 65 -10.38 -15.37 6.89
C GLN A 65 -9.53 -15.72 5.66
N ASN A 66 -8.51 -14.92 5.36
CA ASN A 66 -7.67 -15.09 4.17
C ASN A 66 -6.26 -15.65 4.48
N LYS A 67 -6.01 -16.12 5.70
CA LYS A 67 -4.70 -16.66 6.09
C LYS A 67 -4.21 -17.80 5.19
N GLU A 68 -5.09 -18.63 4.70
CA GLU A 68 -4.74 -19.72 3.78
C GLU A 68 -4.21 -19.18 2.45
N LEU A 69 -4.85 -18.14 1.89
CA LEU A 69 -4.36 -17.47 0.69
C LEU A 69 -2.99 -16.82 0.91
N VAL A 70 -2.81 -16.17 2.07
CA VAL A 70 -1.52 -15.58 2.45
C VAL A 70 -0.44 -16.66 2.57
N SER A 71 -0.75 -17.79 3.22
CA SER A 71 0.20 -18.88 3.40
C SER A 71 0.58 -19.59 2.09
N ALA A 72 -0.30 -19.57 1.10
CA ALA A 72 -0.07 -20.18 -0.21
C ALA A 72 0.62 -19.23 -1.22
N ALA A 73 0.62 -17.93 -0.97
CA ALA A 73 1.17 -16.93 -1.88
C ALA A 73 2.71 -17.01 -1.95
N LYS A 74 3.27 -16.75 -3.12
CA LYS A 74 4.72 -16.59 -3.33
C LYS A 74 5.19 -15.15 -3.12
N VAL A 75 4.28 -14.21 -3.38
CA VAL A 75 4.48 -12.79 -3.12
C VAL A 75 3.24 -12.24 -2.45
N VAL A 76 3.39 -11.46 -1.40
CA VAL A 76 2.31 -10.73 -0.75
C VAL A 76 2.60 -9.24 -0.85
N VAL A 77 1.70 -8.49 -1.47
CA VAL A 77 1.77 -7.04 -1.56
C VAL A 77 0.74 -6.41 -0.62
N LEU A 78 1.21 -5.73 0.41
CA LEU A 78 0.42 -4.90 1.31
C LEU A 78 0.32 -3.50 0.70
N GLY A 79 -0.82 -3.19 0.12
CA GLY A 79 -1.04 -2.06 -0.80
C GLY A 79 -1.34 -0.72 -0.14
N GLY A 80 -0.89 -0.50 1.10
CA GLY A 80 -1.11 0.74 1.85
C GLY A 80 -2.43 0.80 2.60
N ASP A 81 -2.54 1.74 3.53
CA ASP A 81 -3.66 1.88 4.46
C ASP A 81 -3.94 0.57 5.22
N ILE A 82 -2.87 -0.19 5.51
CA ILE A 82 -2.94 -1.38 6.35
C ILE A 82 -3.29 -0.97 7.78
N PHE A 83 -2.70 0.10 8.26
CA PHE A 83 -2.94 0.68 9.58
C PHE A 83 -3.61 2.04 9.48
N ASP A 84 -4.48 2.34 10.42
CA ASP A 84 -5.08 3.66 10.56
C ASP A 84 -4.47 4.37 11.79
N ILE A 85 -3.35 5.08 11.56
CA ILE A 85 -2.59 5.72 12.64
C ILE A 85 -3.40 6.81 13.33
N ARG A 86 -4.04 7.68 12.54
CA ARG A 86 -4.80 8.83 13.05
C ARG A 86 -6.04 8.44 13.84
N TRP A 87 -6.70 7.35 13.47
CA TRP A 87 -7.94 6.88 14.06
C TRP A 87 -7.76 5.63 14.93
N SER A 88 -6.51 5.34 15.30
CA SER A 88 -6.18 4.21 16.15
C SER A 88 -6.82 4.35 17.54
N GLN A 89 -7.29 3.22 18.07
CA GLN A 89 -7.85 3.11 19.42
C GLN A 89 -6.84 2.64 20.48
N LEU A 90 -5.58 2.51 20.12
CA LEU A 90 -4.56 1.98 21.01
C LEU A 90 -4.02 3.01 22.00
N GLY A 91 -4.65 4.20 22.09
CA GLY A 91 -4.43 5.20 23.13
C GLY A 91 -3.19 6.06 22.94
N SER A 92 -2.20 5.66 22.14
CA SER A 92 -1.04 6.48 21.80
C SER A 92 -0.42 6.09 20.47
N LEU A 93 0.32 7.02 19.88
CA LEU A 93 1.10 6.77 18.67
C LEU A 93 2.12 5.65 18.91
N ASP A 94 2.82 5.65 20.05
CA ASP A 94 3.80 4.61 20.40
C ASP A 94 3.19 3.21 20.46
N ALA A 95 2.02 3.09 21.09
CA ALA A 95 1.30 1.81 21.14
C ALA A 95 0.89 1.35 19.73
N THR A 96 0.45 2.29 18.90
CA THR A 96 0.04 2.00 17.53
C THR A 96 1.23 1.53 16.67
N ILE A 97 2.38 2.20 16.76
CA ILE A 97 3.59 1.80 16.01
C ILE A 97 4.10 0.43 16.47
N ARG A 98 4.12 0.16 17.79
CA ARG A 98 4.51 -1.17 18.30
C ARG A 98 3.57 -2.26 17.77
N ALA A 99 2.26 -2.04 17.87
CA ALA A 99 1.27 -2.99 17.37
C ALA A 99 1.36 -3.20 15.85
N ALA A 100 1.68 -2.15 15.09
CA ALA A 100 1.90 -2.25 13.65
C ALA A 100 3.14 -3.11 13.34
N ASN A 101 4.26 -2.90 14.06
CA ASN A 101 5.46 -3.73 13.90
C ASN A 101 5.18 -5.20 14.23
N GLU A 102 4.54 -5.48 15.36
CA GLU A 102 4.18 -6.84 15.79
C GLU A 102 3.25 -7.52 14.78
N TRP A 103 2.32 -6.78 14.20
CA TRP A 103 1.41 -7.31 13.20
C TRP A 103 2.15 -7.70 11.91
N VAL A 104 3.08 -6.85 11.41
CA VAL A 104 3.87 -7.16 10.21
C VAL A 104 4.80 -8.33 10.46
N GLU A 105 5.48 -8.40 11.62
CA GLU A 105 6.32 -9.55 12.01
C GLU A 105 5.49 -10.85 12.02
N THR A 106 4.28 -10.81 12.57
CA THR A 106 3.37 -11.96 12.61
C THR A 106 2.91 -12.36 11.20
N ALA A 107 2.68 -11.38 10.33
CA ALA A 107 2.32 -11.64 8.94
C ALA A 107 3.45 -12.31 8.17
N ILE A 108 4.69 -11.82 8.31
CA ILE A 108 5.88 -12.44 7.70
C ILE A 108 6.08 -13.86 8.24
N ALA A 109 5.93 -14.06 9.55
CA ALA A 109 6.05 -15.37 10.18
C ALA A 109 4.99 -16.38 9.71
N LEU A 110 3.80 -15.92 9.29
CA LEU A 110 2.76 -16.77 8.72
C LEU A 110 3.19 -17.41 7.39
N ASN A 111 3.99 -16.69 6.59
CA ASN A 111 4.56 -17.21 5.34
C ASN A 111 6.00 -16.71 5.17
N PRO A 112 6.98 -17.33 5.84
CA PRO A 112 8.37 -16.89 5.82
C PRO A 112 9.07 -17.14 4.48
N THR A 113 8.46 -17.91 3.59
CA THR A 113 9.01 -18.22 2.26
C THR A 113 8.49 -17.28 1.17
N ALA A 114 7.46 -16.50 1.44
CA ALA A 114 6.97 -15.48 0.52
C ALA A 114 7.87 -14.25 0.51
N ASN A 115 7.91 -13.57 -0.64
CA ASN A 115 8.42 -12.20 -0.69
C ASN A 115 7.30 -11.23 -0.30
N TRP A 116 7.62 -10.32 0.60
CA TRP A 116 6.69 -9.34 1.13
C TRP A 116 7.03 -7.95 0.62
N VAL A 117 6.03 -7.24 0.14
CA VAL A 117 6.16 -5.84 -0.29
C VAL A 117 5.13 -4.99 0.44
N TYR A 118 5.57 -3.92 1.09
CA TYR A 118 4.70 -2.95 1.74
C TYR A 118 4.71 -1.63 0.96
N LEU A 119 3.55 -1.14 0.57
CA LEU A 119 3.37 0.19 -0.02
C LEU A 119 2.75 1.11 1.02
N LEU A 120 3.23 2.36 1.09
CA LEU A 120 2.62 3.34 1.98
C LEU A 120 1.32 3.89 1.37
N GLY A 121 0.27 3.96 2.19
CA GLY A 121 -0.92 4.74 1.92
C GLY A 121 -0.92 6.07 2.68
N ASN A 122 -2.01 6.83 2.59
CA ASN A 122 -2.11 8.10 3.32
C ASN A 122 -2.39 7.93 4.81
N HIS A 123 -3.01 6.82 5.25
CA HIS A 123 -3.29 6.57 6.66
C HIS A 123 -2.11 5.97 7.43
N ASP A 124 -1.13 5.41 6.74
CA ASP A 124 0.05 4.79 7.34
C ASP A 124 1.38 5.38 6.82
N CYS A 125 1.35 6.58 6.22
CA CYS A 125 2.54 7.27 5.74
C CYS A 125 3.31 8.06 6.82
N HIS A 126 2.95 7.92 8.09
CA HIS A 126 3.62 8.62 9.19
C HIS A 126 5.13 8.29 9.22
N PRO A 127 6.04 9.27 9.48
CA PRO A 127 7.49 9.05 9.45
C PRO A 127 7.97 7.88 10.33
N ARG A 128 7.32 7.66 11.47
CA ARG A 128 7.63 6.54 12.37
C ARG A 128 7.27 5.17 11.79
N ILE A 129 6.25 5.08 10.93
CA ILE A 129 5.96 3.86 10.15
C ILE A 129 7.10 3.64 9.14
N THR A 130 7.56 4.68 8.45
CA THR A 130 8.69 4.57 7.52
C THR A 130 9.93 4.01 8.23
N THR A 131 10.30 4.56 9.39
CA THR A 131 11.43 4.05 10.20
C THR A 131 11.22 2.58 10.63
N MET A 132 10.00 2.21 10.99
CA MET A 132 9.64 0.83 11.31
C MET A 132 9.83 -0.10 10.09
N LEU A 133 9.36 0.30 8.91
CA LEU A 133 9.50 -0.48 7.67
C LEU A 133 10.96 -0.61 7.23
N GLU A 134 11.78 0.44 7.39
CA GLU A 134 13.23 0.40 7.18
C GLU A 134 13.89 -0.64 8.09
N SER A 135 13.53 -0.65 9.37
CA SER A 135 14.03 -1.62 10.35
C SER A 135 13.58 -3.05 10.02
N LEU A 136 12.35 -3.26 9.57
CA LEU A 136 11.85 -4.57 9.12
C LEU A 136 12.62 -5.05 7.89
N ALA A 137 12.83 -4.20 6.89
CA ALA A 137 13.59 -4.54 5.69
C ALA A 137 15.07 -4.87 5.98
N ALA A 138 15.64 -4.27 7.02
CA ALA A 138 17.00 -4.60 7.46
C ALA A 138 17.08 -5.98 8.15
N ARG A 139 16.00 -6.44 8.81
CA ARG A 139 15.96 -7.73 9.52
C ARG A 139 15.48 -8.89 8.66
N HIS A 140 14.63 -8.65 7.68
CA HIS A 140 13.99 -9.68 6.85
C HIS A 140 14.41 -9.54 5.39
N GLY A 141 15.26 -10.44 4.90
CA GLY A 141 15.75 -10.43 3.52
C GLY A 141 14.66 -10.65 2.45
N ASN A 142 13.47 -11.10 2.86
CA ASN A 142 12.32 -11.30 2.00
C ASN A 142 11.24 -10.21 2.17
N PHE A 143 11.56 -9.10 2.84
CA PHE A 143 10.66 -7.96 3.02
C PHE A 143 11.25 -6.70 2.38
N ALA A 144 10.42 -6.01 1.61
CA ALA A 144 10.76 -4.71 1.00
C ALA A 144 9.58 -3.75 1.16
N TRP A 145 9.82 -2.46 0.98
CA TRP A 145 8.77 -1.46 0.99
C TRP A 145 9.03 -0.33 -0.02
N SER A 146 7.98 0.36 -0.40
CA SER A 146 8.07 1.55 -1.25
C SER A 146 7.06 2.61 -0.80
N SER A 147 7.44 3.85 -0.97
CA SER A 147 6.56 4.98 -0.66
C SER A 147 5.48 5.22 -1.71
N THR A 148 5.64 4.72 -2.94
CA THR A 148 4.74 5.07 -4.04
C THR A 148 4.30 3.89 -4.89
N VAL A 149 5.21 3.30 -5.65
CA VAL A 149 4.91 2.26 -6.64
C VAL A 149 5.86 1.08 -6.53
N TRP A 150 5.40 -0.09 -6.97
CA TRP A 150 6.18 -1.31 -7.07
C TRP A 150 5.82 -2.07 -8.34
N ARG A 151 6.80 -2.71 -8.98
CA ARG A 151 6.58 -3.56 -10.17
C ARG A 151 7.00 -4.99 -9.91
N ILE A 152 6.20 -5.93 -10.37
CA ILE A 152 6.51 -7.37 -10.38
C ILE A 152 6.02 -7.93 -11.70
N GLY A 153 6.94 -8.34 -12.57
CA GLY A 153 6.60 -8.83 -13.90
C GLY A 153 5.74 -7.84 -14.68
N GLY A 154 4.61 -8.29 -15.21
CA GLY A 154 3.65 -7.48 -15.95
C GLY A 154 2.67 -6.67 -15.06
N SER A 155 2.91 -6.61 -13.76
CA SER A 155 2.02 -5.95 -12.81
C SER A 155 2.68 -4.75 -12.13
N VAL A 156 1.90 -3.67 -11.93
CA VAL A 156 2.29 -2.52 -11.11
C VAL A 156 1.32 -2.34 -9.96
N PHE A 157 1.87 -1.99 -8.81
CA PHE A 157 1.17 -1.84 -7.54
C PHE A 157 1.40 -0.45 -6.98
N LEU A 158 0.34 0.18 -6.49
CA LEU A 158 0.40 1.48 -5.78
C LEU A 158 -0.77 1.59 -4.81
N HIS A 159 -0.66 2.48 -3.81
CA HIS A 159 -1.81 2.68 -2.92
C HIS A 159 -2.98 3.35 -3.67
N GLY A 160 -2.71 4.38 -4.46
CA GLY A 160 -3.75 5.09 -5.22
C GLY A 160 -4.10 6.48 -4.66
N ASP A 161 -3.58 6.90 -3.54
CA ASP A 161 -3.77 8.24 -2.97
C ASP A 161 -3.18 9.37 -3.83
N VAL A 162 -2.42 9.03 -4.85
CA VAL A 162 -2.04 9.93 -5.96
C VAL A 162 -3.26 10.57 -6.63
N LEU A 163 -4.41 9.88 -6.65
CA LEU A 163 -5.67 10.39 -7.18
C LEU A 163 -6.15 11.67 -6.47
N ASP A 164 -5.86 11.81 -5.20
CA ASP A 164 -6.16 12.99 -4.40
C ASP A 164 -4.94 13.88 -4.24
N GLY A 165 -3.77 13.28 -4.05
CA GLY A 165 -2.50 13.98 -3.88
C GLY A 165 -2.13 14.89 -5.05
N GLU A 166 -2.38 14.49 -6.31
CA GLU A 166 -2.09 15.33 -7.47
C GLU A 166 -2.97 16.58 -7.57
N ARG A 167 -4.14 16.58 -6.94
CA ARG A 167 -5.04 17.73 -6.84
C ARG A 167 -4.71 18.65 -5.68
N HIS A 168 -3.84 18.19 -4.77
CA HIS A 168 -3.46 18.94 -3.59
C HIS A 168 -2.37 19.96 -3.94
N ILE A 169 -2.47 21.17 -3.39
CA ILE A 169 -1.42 22.18 -3.52
C ILE A 169 -0.14 21.61 -2.87
N GLY A 170 0.93 21.47 -3.65
CA GLY A 170 2.17 20.84 -3.22
C GLY A 170 2.27 19.32 -3.46
N GLY A 171 1.27 18.74 -4.15
CA GLY A 171 1.31 17.36 -4.65
C GLY A 171 1.12 16.30 -3.56
N LEU A 172 1.45 15.03 -3.91
CA LEU A 172 1.26 13.87 -3.06
C LEU A 172 1.97 13.98 -1.70
N HIS A 173 3.17 14.55 -1.68
CA HIS A 173 3.93 14.71 -0.43
C HIS A 173 3.20 15.64 0.55
N ALA A 174 2.74 16.80 0.08
CA ALA A 174 1.98 17.75 0.90
C ALA A 174 0.63 17.16 1.34
N TYR A 175 -0.05 16.40 0.46
CA TYR A 175 -1.27 15.67 0.80
C TYR A 175 -1.04 14.70 1.97
N ARG A 176 -0.01 13.84 1.87
CA ARG A 176 0.34 12.88 2.93
C ARG A 176 0.77 13.55 4.22
N LYS A 177 1.47 14.70 4.13
CA LYS A 177 1.88 15.46 5.33
C LYS A 177 0.69 15.84 6.22
N ALA A 178 -0.49 16.07 5.65
CA ALA A 178 -1.70 16.33 6.44
C ALA A 178 -2.15 15.15 7.31
N PHE A 179 -1.60 13.94 7.07
CA PHE A 179 -1.86 12.74 7.87
C PHE A 179 -0.75 12.45 8.89
N HIS A 180 0.34 13.24 8.93
CA HIS A 180 1.47 13.06 9.86
C HIS A 180 1.21 13.61 11.26
N GLU A 181 -0.03 13.94 11.61
CA GLU A 181 -0.36 14.44 12.94
C GLU A 181 -0.14 13.36 14.01
N ASP A 182 0.68 13.65 15.02
CA ASP A 182 0.93 12.77 16.17
C ASP A 182 -0.32 12.60 17.03
N ARG A 183 -1.23 13.57 16.98
CA ARG A 183 -2.47 13.55 17.73
C ARG A 183 -3.47 12.58 17.12
N GLN A 184 -3.74 11.52 17.83
CA GLN A 184 -4.84 10.62 17.51
C GLN A 184 -6.20 11.29 17.76
N LYS A 185 -7.18 10.95 16.96
CA LYS A 185 -8.54 11.43 17.09
C LYS A 185 -9.19 10.90 18.36
N GLY A 186 -9.81 11.82 19.13
CA GLY A 186 -10.43 11.50 20.41
C GLY A 186 -11.71 10.67 20.28
N ARG A 187 -12.26 10.25 21.43
CA ARG A 187 -13.48 9.43 21.49
C ARG A 187 -14.68 10.09 20.81
N ILE A 188 -14.85 11.43 20.98
CA ILE A 188 -15.97 12.16 20.38
C ILE A 188 -15.83 12.20 18.85
N GLU A 189 -14.64 12.51 18.33
CA GLU A 189 -14.38 12.51 16.89
C GLU A 189 -14.62 11.12 16.28
N ASN A 190 -14.19 10.05 16.96
CA ASN A 190 -14.44 8.67 16.58
C ASN A 190 -15.94 8.33 16.56
N LEU A 191 -16.71 8.80 17.56
CA LEU A 191 -18.16 8.60 17.63
C LEU A 191 -18.88 9.29 16.48
N LEU A 192 -18.57 10.57 16.21
CA LEU A 192 -19.15 11.34 15.11
C LEU A 192 -18.87 10.68 13.76
N TYR A 193 -17.65 10.26 13.52
CA TYR A 193 -17.31 9.59 12.29
C TYR A 193 -17.95 8.19 12.18
N SER A 194 -18.13 7.49 13.32
CA SER A 194 -18.88 6.21 13.33
C SER A 194 -20.34 6.40 12.95
N ALA A 195 -20.95 7.52 13.33
CA ALA A 195 -22.30 7.86 12.88
C ALA A 195 -22.37 8.07 11.35
N VAL A 196 -21.35 8.73 10.77
CA VAL A 196 -21.24 8.86 9.30
C VAL A 196 -21.13 7.49 8.62
N ILE A 197 -20.39 6.54 9.19
CA ILE A 197 -20.28 5.18 8.68
C ILE A 197 -21.65 4.47 8.69
N GLN A 198 -22.45 4.64 9.74
CA GLN A 198 -23.79 4.06 9.82
C GLN A 198 -24.76 4.58 8.76
N THR A 199 -24.63 5.84 8.33
CA THR A 199 -25.44 6.41 7.24
C THR A 199 -25.08 5.89 5.84
N ARG A 200 -24.00 5.11 5.71
CA ARG A 200 -23.43 4.64 4.44
C ARG A 200 -23.02 5.74 3.45
N LEU A 201 -23.00 7.00 3.86
CA LEU A 201 -22.51 8.10 3.01
C LEU A 201 -21.05 7.91 2.60
N HIS A 202 -20.26 7.26 3.45
CA HIS A 202 -18.88 6.88 3.17
C HIS A 202 -18.73 5.87 2.01
N ASP A 203 -19.78 5.13 1.64
CA ASP A 203 -19.80 4.25 0.46
C ASP A 203 -20.18 5.03 -0.83
N LEU A 204 -21.11 5.97 -0.71
CA LEU A 204 -21.64 6.72 -1.86
C LEU A 204 -20.67 7.79 -2.36
N ILE A 205 -20.05 8.55 -1.44
CA ILE A 205 -19.16 9.67 -1.79
C ILE A 205 -17.95 9.22 -2.63
N PRO A 206 -17.20 8.16 -2.27
CA PRO A 206 -16.10 7.66 -3.08
C PRO A 206 -16.53 7.21 -4.47
N ARG A 207 -17.69 6.55 -4.60
CA ARG A 207 -18.22 6.09 -5.90
C ARG A 207 -18.54 7.25 -6.84
N LEU A 208 -19.07 8.35 -6.31
CA LEU A 208 -19.35 9.55 -7.09
C LEU A 208 -18.07 10.29 -7.47
N ARG A 209 -17.09 10.31 -6.56
CA ARG A 209 -15.82 11.03 -6.75
C ARG A 209 -14.85 10.28 -7.67
N HIS A 210 -14.80 8.96 -7.56
CA HIS A 210 -13.86 8.07 -8.24
C HIS A 210 -14.59 7.14 -9.22
N THR A 211 -15.14 7.70 -10.30
CA THR A 211 -15.70 6.85 -11.36
C THR A 211 -14.59 6.02 -12.01
N GLN A 212 -14.88 4.75 -12.32
CA GLN A 212 -13.90 3.78 -12.79
C GLN A 212 -13.01 4.33 -13.93
N LYS A 213 -13.62 4.82 -15.01
CA LYS A 213 -12.86 5.37 -16.15
C LYS A 213 -11.91 6.51 -15.76
N LYS A 214 -12.41 7.50 -15.00
CA LYS A 214 -11.57 8.64 -14.56
C LYS A 214 -10.44 8.21 -13.65
N THR A 215 -10.69 7.22 -12.78
CA THR A 215 -9.67 6.63 -11.90
C THR A 215 -8.58 5.97 -12.73
N CYS A 216 -8.94 5.08 -13.66
CA CYS A 216 -7.99 4.40 -14.52
C CYS A 216 -7.16 5.40 -15.35
N GLN A 217 -7.81 6.35 -16.00
CA GLN A 217 -7.14 7.39 -16.80
C GLN A 217 -6.09 8.16 -15.98
N ARG A 218 -6.43 8.54 -14.75
CA ARG A 218 -5.53 9.30 -13.88
C ARG A 218 -4.38 8.45 -13.36
N LEU A 219 -4.63 7.17 -13.03
CA LEU A 219 -3.58 6.25 -12.64
C LEU A 219 -2.59 6.01 -13.79
N ILE A 220 -3.06 5.79 -15.02
CA ILE A 220 -2.19 5.68 -16.19
C ILE A 220 -1.33 6.94 -16.32
N HIS A 221 -1.95 8.11 -16.34
CA HIS A 221 -1.23 9.37 -16.46
C HIS A 221 -0.18 9.59 -15.38
N TYR A 222 -0.48 9.20 -14.13
CA TYR A 222 0.51 9.23 -13.04
C TYR A 222 1.67 8.29 -13.29
N LEU A 223 1.37 7.06 -13.73
CA LEU A 223 2.39 6.01 -13.94
C LEU A 223 3.29 6.33 -15.15
N GLU A 224 2.76 6.92 -16.21
CA GLU A 224 3.55 7.40 -17.38
C GLU A 224 4.63 8.40 -16.96
N ARG A 225 4.39 9.20 -15.92
CA ARG A 225 5.34 10.19 -15.42
C ARG A 225 6.39 9.63 -14.46
N GLN A 226 6.35 8.33 -14.15
CA GLN A 226 7.39 7.70 -13.31
C GLN A 226 8.71 7.49 -14.07
N GLY A 227 8.70 7.55 -15.40
CA GLY A 227 9.87 7.46 -16.27
C GLY A 227 9.49 6.97 -17.65
N GLU A 228 10.36 7.23 -18.63
CA GLU A 228 10.19 6.72 -19.99
C GLU A 228 10.15 5.18 -19.97
N GLY A 229 9.17 4.59 -20.66
CA GLY A 229 8.99 3.14 -20.70
C GLY A 229 8.51 2.51 -19.38
N PHE A 230 8.12 3.30 -18.35
CA PHE A 230 7.69 2.73 -17.06
C PHE A 230 6.54 1.75 -17.20
N LEU A 231 5.63 1.96 -18.14
CA LEU A 231 4.49 1.08 -18.40
C LEU A 231 4.76 0.02 -19.47
N ASP A 232 5.99 -0.08 -19.99
CA ASP A 232 6.34 -1.13 -20.95
C ASP A 232 6.22 -2.50 -20.29
N ASN A 233 5.60 -3.45 -21.01
CA ASN A 233 5.32 -4.81 -20.55
C ASN A 233 4.43 -4.89 -19.28
N ILE A 234 3.75 -3.80 -18.89
CA ILE A 234 2.70 -3.82 -17.88
C ILE A 234 1.37 -4.10 -18.57
N ASP A 235 0.61 -5.03 -18.00
CA ASP A 235 -0.77 -5.34 -18.37
C ASP A 235 -1.76 -5.15 -17.23
N SER A 236 -1.28 -5.18 -15.97
CA SER A 236 -2.15 -5.18 -14.80
C SER A 236 -1.75 -4.10 -13.77
N ILE A 237 -2.74 -3.37 -13.26
CA ILE A 237 -2.57 -2.28 -12.30
C ILE A 237 -3.41 -2.57 -11.05
N TYR A 238 -2.74 -2.71 -9.91
CA TYR A 238 -3.34 -3.00 -8.60
C TYR A 238 -3.26 -1.76 -7.72
N PHE A 239 -4.40 -1.35 -7.15
CA PHE A 239 -4.46 -0.14 -6.32
C PHE A 239 -5.52 -0.24 -5.22
N GLY A 240 -5.45 0.64 -4.21
CA GLY A 240 -6.38 0.79 -3.08
C GLY A 240 -7.05 2.16 -3.06
N HIS A 241 -7.11 2.78 -1.87
CA HIS A 241 -7.48 4.15 -1.58
C HIS A 241 -8.93 4.55 -1.87
N THR A 242 -9.45 4.19 -3.03
CA THR A 242 -10.80 4.62 -3.42
C THR A 242 -11.90 3.87 -2.68
N HIS A 243 -11.57 2.76 -2.02
CA HIS A 243 -12.51 1.84 -1.36
C HIS A 243 -13.61 1.28 -2.28
N VAL A 244 -13.51 1.51 -3.59
CA VAL A 244 -14.44 1.03 -4.59
C VAL A 244 -13.86 -0.23 -5.23
N PRO A 245 -14.40 -1.42 -4.94
CA PRO A 245 -13.88 -2.66 -5.51
C PRO A 245 -13.89 -2.62 -7.03
N MET A 246 -12.81 -3.10 -7.64
CA MET A 246 -12.66 -3.24 -9.08
C MET A 246 -11.96 -4.57 -9.34
N TYR A 247 -12.52 -5.36 -10.22
CA TYR A 247 -11.95 -6.65 -10.56
C TYR A 247 -11.93 -6.80 -12.07
N ASP A 248 -10.74 -7.00 -12.62
CA ASP A 248 -10.51 -7.19 -14.06
C ASP A 248 -11.18 -6.11 -14.94
N PHE A 249 -11.16 -4.88 -14.46
CA PHE A 249 -11.76 -3.77 -15.22
C PHE A 249 -10.80 -3.32 -16.31
N GLN A 250 -11.17 -3.59 -17.56
CA GLN A 250 -10.36 -3.22 -18.71
C GLN A 250 -10.58 -1.75 -19.07
N TYR A 251 -9.48 -1.01 -19.13
CA TYR A 251 -9.43 0.34 -19.65
C TYR A 251 -8.12 0.54 -20.42
N ASP A 252 -8.24 0.98 -21.68
CA ASP A 252 -7.14 0.97 -22.64
C ASP A 252 -6.58 -0.47 -22.77
N ARG A 253 -5.28 -0.67 -22.72
CA ARG A 253 -4.61 -1.98 -22.76
C ARG A 253 -4.42 -2.63 -21.39
N PHE A 254 -4.86 -1.99 -20.31
CA PHE A 254 -4.61 -2.40 -18.94
C PHE A 254 -5.83 -3.02 -18.28
N HIS A 255 -5.56 -3.94 -17.35
CA HIS A 255 -6.51 -4.54 -16.42
C HIS A 255 -6.32 -3.94 -15.02
N PHE A 256 -7.40 -3.46 -14.41
CA PHE A 256 -7.37 -2.76 -13.13
C PHE A 256 -8.02 -3.58 -12.03
N TYR A 257 -7.36 -3.58 -10.87
CA TYR A 257 -7.79 -4.32 -9.67
C TYR A 257 -7.74 -3.42 -8.45
N ASN A 258 -8.84 -3.40 -7.67
CA ASN A 258 -8.93 -2.74 -6.38
C ASN A 258 -9.65 -3.66 -5.40
N ALA A 259 -8.97 -3.98 -4.29
CA ALA A 259 -9.52 -4.92 -3.30
C ALA A 259 -10.74 -4.37 -2.54
N GLY A 260 -11.00 -3.08 -2.59
CA GLY A 260 -12.01 -2.41 -1.75
C GLY A 260 -11.44 -2.00 -0.41
N SER A 261 -12.19 -2.13 0.69
CA SER A 261 -11.72 -1.69 2.01
C SER A 261 -12.27 -2.54 3.15
N GLY A 262 -11.45 -2.72 4.20
CA GLY A 262 -11.82 -3.35 5.45
C GLY A 262 -12.67 -2.49 6.39
N ILE A 263 -13.16 -1.34 5.96
CA ILE A 263 -14.11 -0.52 6.73
C ILE A 263 -15.49 -1.19 6.69
N ARG A 264 -16.20 -1.17 7.82
CA ARG A 264 -17.55 -1.75 7.95
C ARG A 264 -18.46 -1.29 6.83
N HIS A 265 -19.29 -2.22 6.33
CA HIS A 265 -20.26 -2.06 5.23
C HIS A 265 -19.62 -1.89 3.84
N LEU A 266 -18.29 -1.84 3.72
CA LEU A 266 -17.61 -1.92 2.44
C LEU A 266 -17.26 -3.37 2.10
N LYS A 267 -17.03 -3.63 0.83
CA LYS A 267 -16.52 -4.92 0.36
C LYS A 267 -15.01 -4.88 0.33
N LEU A 268 -14.41 -5.96 0.77
CA LEU A 268 -12.99 -6.21 0.63
C LEU A 268 -12.82 -7.61 0.02
N ILE A 269 -12.11 -7.70 -1.10
CA ILE A 269 -11.86 -8.94 -1.83
C ILE A 269 -10.38 -8.95 -2.18
N PRO A 270 -9.60 -9.97 -1.78
CA PRO A 270 -8.20 -10.02 -2.15
C PRO A 270 -8.06 -10.15 -3.67
N ALA A 271 -7.08 -9.49 -4.23
CA ALA A 271 -6.75 -9.64 -5.63
C ALA A 271 -5.52 -10.56 -5.77
N THR A 272 -5.64 -11.62 -6.54
CA THR A 272 -4.52 -12.49 -6.89
C THR A 272 -3.90 -12.05 -8.21
N PHE A 273 -2.59 -12.29 -8.38
CA PHE A 273 -1.88 -12.01 -9.62
C PHE A 273 -0.90 -13.12 -9.96
N GLU A 274 -0.59 -13.25 -11.26
CA GLU A 274 0.40 -14.17 -11.74
C GLU A 274 1.77 -13.50 -11.79
N ILE A 275 2.78 -14.21 -11.33
CA ILE A 275 4.18 -13.79 -11.47
C ILE A 275 4.69 -14.41 -12.77
N ARG A 276 4.88 -13.56 -13.76
CA ARG A 276 5.43 -13.94 -15.08
C ARG A 276 6.90 -13.60 -15.14
#